data_2667b844edd839171a4f0eb1b40c42d5
#
_entry.id   2667b844edd839171a4f0eb1b40c42d5
#
_cell.length_a   1.000
_cell.length_b   1.000
_cell.length_c   1.000
_cell.angle_alpha   90.00
_cell.angle_beta   90.00
_cell.angle_gamma   90.00
#
_symmetry.space_group_name_H-M   'P 1'
#
loop_
_entity.id
_entity.type
_entity.pdbx_description
1 polymer ?
#
loop_
_entity_poly.entity_id
_entity_poly.type
_entity_poly.pdbx_seq_one_letter_code
_entity_poly.pdbx_strand_id
1 'polypeptide(L)'
;MCIRDRYNEYVGNHYGTPLAPVQKMLKEGKDVLLEIDVNGAKQVRKLMPDGVFIFLTPPDLHELKHRIVNRGTDSDKVIAMRMKQARKEILMMEDYDYAVVNDTVANVVDHIKSIVEAEHVRVPRVINDYRNMVKED
;
A
#
# COMPACT_ATOMS: atom_id res chain seq x y z
N MET A 1 -9.66 -20.03 13.52
CA MET A 1 -10.62 -18.97 13.19
C MET A 1 -9.82 -17.70 12.89
N CYS A 2 -9.68 -17.33 11.62
CA CYS A 2 -9.02 -16.05 11.30
C CYS A 2 -9.98 -14.94 11.67
N ILE A 3 -9.71 -14.26 12.77
CA ILE A 3 -10.42 -13.03 13.09
C ILE A 3 -9.96 -11.99 12.08
N ARG A 4 -10.81 -11.69 11.13
CA ARG A 4 -10.60 -10.58 10.20
C ARG A 4 -11.01 -9.31 10.90
N ASP A 5 -10.05 -8.57 11.37
CA ASP A 5 -10.26 -7.29 12.07
C ASP A 5 -10.66 -6.17 11.11
N ARG A 6 -10.66 -6.49 9.82
CA ARG A 6 -10.99 -5.55 8.78
C ARG A 6 -11.64 -6.26 7.58
N TYR A 7 -12.69 -5.67 7.11
CA TYR A 7 -13.48 -6.14 5.98
C TYR A 7 -13.71 -5.01 4.97
N ASN A 8 -13.61 -5.33 3.69
CA ASN A 8 -13.77 -4.36 2.63
C ASN A 8 -14.38 -5.00 1.38
N GLU A 9 -15.07 -4.20 0.60
CA GLU A 9 -15.60 -4.56 -0.71
C GLU A 9 -14.88 -3.80 -1.81
N TYR A 10 -14.42 -4.51 -2.83
CA TYR A 10 -13.81 -3.94 -4.02
C TYR A 10 -14.35 -4.60 -5.27
N VAL A 11 -15.00 -3.80 -6.15
CA VAL A 11 -15.61 -4.29 -7.40
C VAL A 11 -16.50 -5.53 -7.18
N GLY A 12 -17.34 -5.50 -6.14
CA GLY A 12 -18.25 -6.59 -5.79
C GLY A 12 -17.63 -7.78 -5.07
N ASN A 13 -16.34 -7.74 -4.74
CA ASN A 13 -15.65 -8.77 -3.97
C ASN A 13 -15.28 -8.27 -2.57
N HIS A 14 -15.20 -9.21 -1.64
CA HIS A 14 -14.92 -8.91 -0.24
C HIS A 14 -13.53 -9.38 0.16
N TYR A 15 -12.75 -8.48 0.79
CA TYR A 15 -11.38 -8.73 1.24
C TYR A 15 -11.20 -8.40 2.72
N GLY A 16 -10.26 -9.03 3.36
CA GLY A 16 -9.90 -8.72 4.73
C GLY A 16 -8.42 -9.02 5.00
N THR A 17 -7.80 -8.21 5.84
CA THR A 17 -6.44 -8.41 6.34
C THR A 17 -6.50 -8.76 7.82
N PRO A 18 -5.95 -9.91 8.25
CA PRO A 18 -5.89 -10.24 9.66
C PRO A 18 -4.88 -9.34 10.38
N LEU A 19 -5.32 -8.63 11.41
CA LEU A 19 -4.48 -7.68 12.15
C LEU A 19 -3.50 -8.38 13.10
N ALA A 20 -3.95 -9.41 13.82
CA ALA A 20 -3.13 -10.09 14.83
C ALA A 20 -1.82 -10.70 14.29
N PRO A 21 -1.79 -11.43 13.15
CA PRO A 21 -0.56 -11.88 12.54
C PRO A 21 0.38 -10.75 12.11
N VAL A 22 -0.16 -9.65 11.60
CA VAL A 22 0.64 -8.46 11.23
C VAL A 22 1.31 -7.86 12.46
N GLN A 23 0.57 -7.64 13.53
CA GLN A 23 1.10 -7.10 14.78
C GLN A 23 2.17 -8.02 15.39
N LYS A 24 1.97 -9.34 15.33
CA LYS A 24 2.95 -10.32 15.80
C LYS A 24 4.27 -10.20 15.03
N MET A 25 4.22 -10.14 13.72
CA MET A 25 5.43 -10.00 12.87
C MET A 25 6.16 -8.69 13.16
N LEU A 26 5.44 -7.59 13.33
CA LEU A 26 6.03 -6.29 13.67
C LEU A 26 6.72 -6.32 15.03
N LYS A 27 6.15 -6.98 16.04
CA LYS A 27 6.77 -7.17 17.35
C LYS A 27 8.04 -8.02 17.29
N GLU A 28 8.12 -8.93 16.33
CA GLU A 28 9.31 -9.75 16.07
C GLU A 28 10.41 -8.98 15.31
N GLY A 29 10.21 -7.69 15.01
CA GLY A 29 11.15 -6.85 14.27
C GLY A 29 11.15 -7.06 12.76
N LYS A 30 10.11 -7.68 12.22
CA LYS A 30 9.95 -7.92 10.78
C LYS A 30 9.18 -6.79 10.13
N ASP A 31 9.56 -6.42 8.93
CA ASP A 31 8.74 -5.57 8.07
C ASP A 31 7.61 -6.40 7.45
N VAL A 32 6.43 -5.82 7.38
CA VAL A 32 5.26 -6.47 6.78
C VAL A 32 4.78 -5.65 5.59
N LEU A 33 4.77 -6.28 4.44
CA LEU A 33 4.25 -5.70 3.20
C LEU A 33 2.81 -6.17 2.99
N LEU A 34 1.90 -5.22 2.81
CA LEU A 34 0.51 -5.48 2.47
C LEU A 34 0.22 -5.00 1.05
N GLU A 35 -0.30 -5.88 0.23
CA GLU A 35 -0.85 -5.54 -1.08
C GLU A 35 -2.37 -5.44 -0.96
N ILE A 36 -2.89 -4.23 -0.95
CA ILE A 36 -4.30 -3.94 -0.69
C ILE A 36 -4.80 -2.82 -1.61
N ASP A 37 -6.11 -2.76 -1.80
CA ASP A 37 -6.75 -1.69 -2.55
C ASP A 37 -6.83 -0.37 -1.74
N VAL A 38 -7.28 0.70 -2.37
CA VAL A 38 -7.36 2.04 -1.74
C VAL A 38 -8.33 2.07 -0.55
N ASN A 39 -9.40 1.32 -0.59
CA ASN A 39 -10.35 1.23 0.53
C ASN A 39 -9.72 0.48 1.70
N GLY A 40 -9.00 -0.60 1.41
CA GLY A 40 -8.21 -1.32 2.38
C GLY A 40 -7.12 -0.45 3.01
N ALA A 41 -6.41 0.31 2.21
CA ALA A 41 -5.39 1.24 2.70
C ALA A 41 -5.96 2.29 3.66
N LYS A 42 -7.13 2.85 3.37
CA LYS A 42 -7.82 3.79 4.28
C LYS A 42 -8.12 3.15 5.65
N GLN A 43 -8.57 1.90 5.67
CA GLN A 43 -8.86 1.19 6.90
C GLN A 43 -7.58 0.88 7.69
N VAL A 44 -6.51 0.46 7.01
CA VAL A 44 -5.20 0.24 7.65
C VAL A 44 -4.64 1.52 8.23
N ARG A 45 -4.76 2.64 7.53
CA ARG A 45 -4.28 3.94 8.03
C ARG A 45 -4.97 4.34 9.34
N LYS A 46 -6.25 4.03 9.51
CA LYS A 46 -6.96 4.28 10.76
C LYS A 46 -6.45 3.43 11.92
N LEU A 47 -6.14 2.18 11.65
CA LEU A 47 -5.67 1.22 12.66
C LEU A 47 -4.17 1.34 12.94
N MET A 48 -3.39 1.70 11.94
CA MET A 48 -1.93 1.77 11.96
C MET A 48 -1.47 3.06 11.27
N PRO A 49 -1.63 4.23 11.90
CA PRO A 49 -1.30 5.52 11.28
C PRO A 49 0.18 5.68 10.97
N ASP A 50 1.07 4.93 11.67
CA ASP A 50 2.51 4.96 11.44
C ASP A 50 2.97 4.09 10.27
N GLY A 51 2.04 3.38 9.61
CA GLY A 51 2.33 2.61 8.41
C GLY A 51 2.77 3.51 7.26
N VAL A 52 3.59 2.95 6.38
CA VAL A 52 4.03 3.62 5.15
C VAL A 52 3.10 3.22 4.00
N PHE A 53 2.49 4.20 3.36
CA PHE A 53 1.50 3.98 2.31
C PHE A 53 2.09 4.38 0.97
N ILE A 54 2.28 3.40 0.10
CA ILE A 54 2.87 3.55 -1.22
C ILE A 54 1.80 3.31 -2.28
N PHE A 55 1.53 4.32 -3.11
CA PHE A 55 0.63 4.19 -4.23
C PHE A 55 1.41 3.77 -5.47
N LEU A 56 0.99 2.66 -6.09
CA LEU A 56 1.53 2.25 -7.38
C LEU A 56 0.70 2.89 -8.49
N THR A 57 1.29 3.81 -9.21
CA THR A 57 0.61 4.54 -10.29
C THR A 57 1.04 4.00 -11.66
N PRO A 58 0.14 3.89 -12.65
CA PRO A 58 0.57 3.62 -14.01
C PRO A 58 1.38 4.81 -14.57
N PRO A 59 2.22 4.58 -15.59
CA PRO A 59 2.94 5.68 -16.24
C PRO A 59 2.01 6.76 -16.80
N ASP A 60 0.91 6.33 -17.41
CA ASP A 60 -0.17 7.17 -17.92
C ASP A 60 -1.49 6.37 -18.06
N LEU A 61 -2.56 7.06 -18.38
CA LEU A 61 -3.88 6.42 -18.54
C LEU A 61 -3.98 5.56 -19.80
N HIS A 62 -3.20 5.86 -20.83
CA HIS A 62 -3.16 5.06 -22.06
C HIS A 62 -2.55 3.68 -21.77
N GLU A 63 -1.42 3.64 -21.09
CA GLU A 63 -0.77 2.40 -20.67
C GLU A 63 -1.67 1.59 -19.72
N LEU A 64 -2.36 2.26 -18.81
CA LEU A 64 -3.32 1.60 -17.93
C LEU A 64 -4.43 0.91 -18.71
N LYS A 65 -5.02 1.61 -19.69
CA LYS A 65 -6.05 1.05 -20.56
C LYS A 65 -5.53 -0.15 -21.34
N HIS A 66 -4.33 -0.05 -21.88
CA HIS A 66 -3.67 -1.13 -22.60
C HIS A 66 -3.50 -2.37 -21.70
N ARG A 67 -3.06 -2.21 -20.48
CA ARG A 67 -2.91 -3.31 -19.50
C ARG A 67 -4.25 -3.95 -19.15
N ILE A 68 -5.31 -3.17 -18.99
CA ILE A 68 -6.66 -3.68 -18.69
C ILE A 68 -7.19 -4.48 -19.89
N VAL A 69 -7.05 -3.98 -21.10
CA VAL A 69 -7.50 -4.65 -22.34
C VAL A 69 -6.74 -5.95 -22.57
N ASN A 70 -5.43 -5.96 -22.36
CA ASN A 70 -4.58 -7.14 -22.62
C ASN A 70 -4.78 -8.30 -21.64
N ARG A 71 -5.47 -8.10 -20.53
CA ARG A 71 -5.92 -9.22 -19.68
C ARG A 71 -7.01 -10.07 -20.34
N GLY A 72 -7.60 -9.61 -21.43
CA GLY A 72 -8.27 -10.42 -22.47
C GLY A 72 -9.65 -10.96 -22.16
N THR A 73 -10.21 -10.72 -20.97
CA THR A 73 -11.46 -11.37 -20.53
C THR A 73 -12.60 -10.40 -20.27
N ASP A 74 -12.37 -9.10 -20.37
CA ASP A 74 -13.35 -8.08 -20.00
C ASP A 74 -14.11 -7.55 -21.22
N SER A 75 -15.42 -7.33 -21.06
CA SER A 75 -16.24 -6.63 -22.04
C SER A 75 -15.89 -5.14 -22.07
N ASP A 76 -16.26 -4.42 -23.14
CA ASP A 76 -16.04 -2.98 -23.25
C ASP A 76 -16.67 -2.19 -22.10
N LYS A 77 -17.81 -2.63 -21.60
CA LYS A 77 -18.50 -2.05 -20.45
C LYS A 77 -17.66 -2.19 -19.17
N VAL A 78 -17.07 -3.35 -18.96
CA VAL A 78 -16.22 -3.62 -17.79
C VAL A 78 -14.92 -2.81 -17.87
N ILE A 79 -14.31 -2.69 -19.06
CA ILE A 79 -13.13 -1.86 -19.29
C ILE A 79 -13.43 -0.40 -18.95
N ALA A 80 -14.56 0.14 -19.43
CA ALA A 80 -14.96 1.51 -19.11
C ALA A 80 -15.16 1.74 -17.61
N MET A 81 -15.77 0.79 -16.90
CA MET A 81 -15.92 0.81 -15.45
C MET A 81 -14.57 0.82 -14.73
N ARG A 82 -13.64 -0.03 -15.13
CA ARG A 82 -12.29 -0.12 -14.54
C ARG A 82 -11.49 1.16 -14.76
N MET A 83 -11.61 1.76 -15.95
CA MET A 83 -10.96 3.04 -16.25
C MET A 83 -11.52 4.18 -15.40
N LYS A 84 -12.83 4.21 -15.21
CA LYS A 84 -13.48 5.20 -14.33
C LYS A 84 -13.04 5.04 -12.88
N GLN A 85 -12.98 3.81 -12.40
CA GLN A 85 -12.51 3.51 -11.05
C GLN A 85 -11.04 3.90 -10.87
N ALA A 86 -10.18 3.56 -11.82
CA ALA A 86 -8.77 3.91 -11.79
C ALA A 86 -8.52 5.42 -11.72
N ARG A 87 -9.29 6.22 -12.45
CA ARG A 87 -9.19 7.69 -12.37
C ARG A 87 -9.53 8.21 -10.97
N LYS A 88 -10.55 7.64 -10.32
CA LYS A 88 -10.89 8.00 -8.94
C LYS A 88 -9.78 7.60 -7.96
N GLU A 89 -9.21 6.44 -8.14
CA GLU A 89 -8.14 5.92 -7.27
C GLU A 89 -6.87 6.75 -7.39
N ILE A 90 -6.50 7.19 -8.60
CA ILE A 90 -5.35 8.06 -8.81
C ILE A 90 -5.49 9.37 -8.02
N LEU A 91 -6.68 9.94 -7.95
CA LEU A 91 -6.94 11.14 -7.16
C LEU A 91 -6.84 10.90 -5.65
N MET A 92 -7.01 9.66 -5.19
CA MET A 92 -6.83 9.29 -3.79
C MET A 92 -5.35 9.19 -3.38
N MET A 93 -4.42 9.30 -4.32
CA MET A 93 -2.98 9.30 -4.08
C MET A 93 -2.56 10.38 -3.06
N GLU A 94 -3.31 11.47 -2.92
CA GLU A 94 -3.05 12.52 -1.94
C GLU A 94 -3.02 12.01 -0.49
N ASP A 95 -3.73 10.92 -0.20
CA ASP A 95 -3.75 10.29 1.13
C ASP A 95 -2.59 9.33 1.38
N TYR A 96 -1.69 9.18 0.42
CA TYR A 96 -0.53 8.27 0.49
C TYR A 96 0.76 9.04 0.81
N ASP A 97 1.77 8.31 1.25
CA ASP A 97 3.06 8.89 1.59
C ASP A 97 4.01 8.95 0.39
N TYR A 98 3.89 7.99 -0.52
CA TYR A 98 4.73 7.88 -1.73
C TYR A 98 3.91 7.45 -2.92
N ALA A 99 4.33 7.88 -4.10
CA ALA A 99 3.80 7.41 -5.38
C ALA A 99 4.95 6.84 -6.22
N VAL A 100 4.85 5.59 -6.59
CA VAL A 100 5.85 4.88 -7.39
C VAL A 100 5.25 4.50 -8.73
N VAL A 101 5.92 4.86 -9.82
CA VAL A 101 5.48 4.49 -11.17
C VAL A 101 5.69 3.00 -11.39
N ASN A 102 4.60 2.30 -11.72
CA ASN A 102 4.62 0.88 -12.03
C ASN A 102 4.97 0.66 -13.51
N ASP A 103 6.24 0.83 -13.86
CA ASP A 103 6.79 0.61 -15.20
C ASP A 103 7.36 -0.79 -15.36
N THR A 104 8.49 -1.09 -14.74
CA THR A 104 9.10 -2.42 -14.68
C THR A 104 9.17 -2.94 -13.25
N VAL A 105 9.16 -4.27 -13.09
CA VAL A 105 9.27 -4.89 -11.76
C VAL A 105 10.58 -4.48 -11.08
N ALA A 106 11.69 -4.46 -11.83
CA ALA A 106 12.99 -4.06 -11.29
C ALA A 106 12.97 -2.63 -10.72
N ASN A 107 12.43 -1.67 -11.46
CA ASN A 107 12.35 -0.28 -11.03
C ASN A 107 11.44 -0.11 -9.81
N VAL A 108 10.29 -0.77 -9.79
CA VAL A 108 9.36 -0.74 -8.65
C VAL A 108 10.02 -1.29 -7.39
N VAL A 109 10.70 -2.43 -7.51
CA VAL A 109 11.41 -3.07 -6.39
C VAL A 109 12.50 -2.14 -5.84
N ASP A 110 13.30 -1.52 -6.71
CA ASP A 110 14.37 -0.61 -6.32
C ASP A 110 13.79 0.62 -5.58
N HIS A 111 12.72 1.21 -6.07
CA HIS A 111 12.06 2.34 -5.41
C HIS A 111 11.49 1.96 -4.05
N ILE A 112 10.82 0.81 -3.95
CA ILE A 112 10.25 0.34 -2.68
C ILE A 112 11.35 0.05 -1.66
N LYS A 113 12.46 -0.59 -2.07
CA LYS A 113 13.62 -0.80 -1.19
C LYS A 113 14.18 0.52 -0.65
N SER A 114 14.35 1.50 -1.52
CA SER A 114 14.84 2.83 -1.12
C SER A 114 13.92 3.52 -0.12
N ILE A 115 12.60 3.40 -0.31
CA ILE A 115 11.60 3.93 0.62
C ILE A 115 11.71 3.22 1.98
N VAL A 116 11.78 1.90 2.01
CA VAL A 116 11.89 1.12 3.25
C VAL A 116 13.17 1.50 4.02
N GLU A 117 14.30 1.60 3.34
CA GLU A 117 15.58 2.01 3.95
C GLU A 117 15.49 3.43 4.54
N ALA A 118 14.94 4.38 3.80
CA ALA A 118 14.77 5.75 4.27
C ALA A 118 13.79 5.83 5.46
N GLU A 119 12.71 5.07 5.43
CA GLU A 119 11.73 5.04 6.52
C GLU A 119 12.29 4.47 7.82
N HIS A 120 13.22 3.50 7.75
CA HIS A 120 13.86 2.94 8.93
C HIS A 120 14.71 3.97 9.70
N VAL A 121 15.21 5.01 9.05
CA VAL A 121 16.06 6.03 9.67
C VAL A 121 15.32 7.35 9.96
N ARG A 122 14.01 7.40 9.79
CA ARG A 122 13.22 8.56 10.18
C ARG A 122 13.29 8.78 11.68
N VAL A 123 13.49 10.02 12.10
CA VAL A 123 13.61 10.40 13.52
C VAL A 123 12.47 9.85 14.39
N PRO A 124 11.18 9.92 14.03
CA PRO A 124 10.11 9.35 14.86
C PRO A 124 10.27 7.85 15.16
N ARG A 125 10.95 7.11 14.28
CA ARG A 125 11.15 5.66 14.45
C ARG A 125 12.35 5.32 15.32
N VAL A 126 13.37 6.18 15.37
CA VAL A 126 14.64 5.91 16.05
C VAL A 126 14.84 6.73 17.31
N ILE A 127 14.06 7.78 17.52
CA ILE A 127 14.28 8.76 18.60
C ILE A 127 14.26 8.13 20.01
N ASN A 128 13.48 7.09 20.23
CA ASN A 128 13.39 6.45 21.53
C ASN A 128 14.70 5.76 21.95
N ASP A 129 15.43 5.20 20.99
CA ASP A 129 16.73 4.59 21.25
C ASP A 129 17.74 5.65 21.73
N TYR A 130 17.74 6.81 21.10
CA TYR A 130 18.59 7.94 21.50
C TYR A 130 18.18 8.57 22.83
N ARG A 131 16.87 8.66 23.10
CA ARG A 131 16.37 9.11 24.40
C ARG A 131 16.81 8.19 25.53
N ASN A 132 16.83 6.89 25.29
CA ASN A 132 17.30 5.90 26.25
C ASN A 132 18.82 6.05 26.46
N MET A 133 19.59 6.20 25.40
CA MET A 133 21.04 6.41 25.47
C MET A 133 21.41 7.62 26.33
N VAL A 134 20.66 8.71 26.21
CA VAL A 134 20.91 9.94 27.03
C VAL A 134 20.55 9.76 28.50
N LYS A 135 19.67 8.81 28.85
CA LYS A 135 19.27 8.56 30.23
C LYS A 135 20.24 7.66 31.00
N GLU A 136 21.11 6.96 30.30
CA GLU A 136 22.08 6.02 30.88
C GLU A 136 23.36 6.75 31.40
N ASP A 137 23.53 8.02 31.08
CA ASP A 137 24.58 8.91 31.64
C ASP A 137 24.08 9.60 32.91
#